data_3c4c80cd5400a404554a21d702c58869
#
_entry.id   3c4c80cd5400a404554a21d702c58869
#
_cell.length_a   1.000
_cell.length_b   1.000
_cell.length_c   1.000
_cell.angle_alpha   90.00
_cell.angle_beta   90.00
_cell.angle_gamma   90.00
#
_symmetry.space_group_name_H-M   'P 1'
#
loop_
_entity.id
_entity.type
_entity.pdbx_description
1 polymer ?
#
loop_
_entity_poly.entity_id
_entity_poly.type
_entity_poly.pdbx_seq_one_letter_code
_entity_poly.pdbx_strand_id
1 'polypeptide(L)'
;LQHILNALQGFSNIYLSVENEGPYKGLGMPMIVDQYPDLGPMGGIYSGLMACKEEALFVTACDMPLLNQETVERILAVYRAEKKVTVVQTGQQIHPLLGIYPKEVLPVLKEMIQEKNYRMMDFIARTKPSVIQLENNKAVYNINTPKEYERLRGDWDGREVKSF
;
A
#
# COMPACT_ATOMS: atom_id res chain seq x y z
N LEU A 1 5.28 -1.61 11.44
CA LEU A 1 6.18 -1.40 10.30
C LEU A 1 7.01 -2.66 9.99
N GLN A 2 7.68 -3.30 11.00
CA GLN A 2 8.56 -4.46 10.77
C GLN A 2 7.87 -5.62 10.03
N HIS A 3 6.61 -5.92 10.35
CA HIS A 3 5.86 -6.98 9.67
C HIS A 3 5.62 -6.70 8.20
N ILE A 4 5.34 -5.44 7.86
CA ILE A 4 5.19 -5.01 6.47
C ILE A 4 6.52 -5.18 5.73
N LEU A 5 7.62 -4.76 6.33
CA LEU A 5 8.95 -4.94 5.75
C LEU A 5 9.28 -6.41 5.51
N ASN A 6 8.89 -7.31 6.40
CA ASN A 6 9.04 -8.74 6.21
C ASN A 6 8.22 -9.27 5.03
N ALA A 7 7.00 -8.77 4.83
CA ALA A 7 6.19 -9.14 3.68
C ALA A 7 6.77 -8.61 2.34
N LEU A 8 7.57 -7.55 2.40
CA LEU A 8 8.18 -6.88 1.25
C LEU A 8 9.63 -7.30 0.97
N GLN A 9 10.15 -8.37 1.57
CA GLN A 9 11.56 -8.80 1.41
C GLN A 9 12.01 -9.04 -0.04
N GLY A 10 11.08 -9.26 -0.97
CA GLY A 10 11.38 -9.42 -2.40
C GLY A 10 11.61 -8.11 -3.17
N PHE A 11 11.43 -6.95 -2.54
CA PHE A 11 11.62 -5.65 -3.19
C PHE A 11 13.02 -5.10 -2.92
N SER A 12 13.70 -4.65 -3.97
CA SER A 12 15.05 -4.07 -3.87
C SER A 12 15.03 -2.65 -3.29
N ASN A 13 13.95 -1.91 -3.50
CA ASN A 13 13.80 -0.52 -3.08
C ASN A 13 12.50 -0.37 -2.31
N ILE A 14 12.59 0.02 -1.04
CA ILE A 14 11.45 0.29 -0.16
C ILE A 14 11.59 1.71 0.38
N TYR A 15 10.55 2.50 0.27
CA TYR A 15 10.51 3.89 0.70
C TYR A 15 9.34 4.12 1.65
N LEU A 16 9.52 5.03 2.58
CA LEU A 16 8.44 5.57 3.39
C LEU A 16 7.94 6.87 2.76
N SER A 17 6.68 6.94 2.34
CA SER A 17 6.04 8.19 1.90
C SER A 17 5.63 8.99 3.11
N VAL A 18 6.01 10.26 3.15
CA VAL A 18 5.80 11.16 4.29
C VAL A 18 5.48 12.58 3.81
N GLU A 19 4.66 13.29 4.56
CA GLU A 19 4.44 14.73 4.31
C GLU A 19 5.68 15.56 4.68
N ASN A 20 6.39 15.16 5.73
CA ASN A 20 7.68 15.71 6.12
C ASN A 20 8.55 14.67 6.83
N GLU A 21 9.86 14.81 6.70
CA GLU A 21 10.81 13.82 7.24
C GLU A 21 10.99 13.91 8.77
N GLY A 22 10.70 15.07 9.36
CA GLY A 22 11.08 15.37 10.75
C GLY A 22 10.76 14.27 11.76
N PRO A 23 9.50 13.82 11.87
CA PRO A 23 9.10 12.80 12.83
C PRO A 23 9.71 11.40 12.57
N TYR A 24 10.18 11.13 11.35
CA TYR A 24 10.56 9.79 10.89
C TYR A 24 12.06 9.59 10.68
N LYS A 25 12.89 10.64 10.86
CA LYS A 25 14.36 10.60 10.67
C LYS A 25 15.06 9.47 11.44
N GLY A 26 14.50 9.06 12.58
CA GLY A 26 15.06 7.97 13.41
C GLY A 26 14.80 6.56 12.87
N LEU A 27 13.99 6.37 11.83
CA LEU A 27 13.64 5.04 11.31
C LEU A 27 14.73 4.42 10.43
N GLY A 28 15.70 5.21 9.94
CA GLY A 28 16.77 4.71 9.09
C GLY A 28 16.31 4.19 7.72
N MET A 29 15.11 4.56 7.28
CA MET A 29 14.54 4.17 5.98
C MET A 29 14.65 5.32 4.97
N PRO A 30 14.85 5.02 3.68
CA PRO A 30 14.69 6.01 2.62
C PRO A 30 13.27 6.57 2.63
N MET A 31 13.15 7.89 2.47
CA MET A 31 11.87 8.59 2.47
C MET A 31 11.60 9.28 1.15
N ILE A 32 10.34 9.36 0.77
CA ILE A 32 9.84 10.19 -0.32
C ILE A 32 8.91 11.21 0.32
N VAL A 33 9.27 12.49 0.19
CA VAL A 33 8.43 13.59 0.66
C VAL A 33 7.38 13.90 -0.39
N ASP A 34 6.14 14.05 0.04
CA ASP A 34 5.02 14.32 -0.84
C ASP A 34 5.19 15.69 -1.52
N GLN A 35 5.17 15.70 -2.86
CA GLN A 35 5.30 16.94 -3.65
C GLN A 35 4.08 17.87 -3.49
N TYR A 36 2.95 17.30 -3.15
CA TYR A 36 1.70 18.01 -2.93
C TYR A 36 1.19 17.65 -1.54
N PRO A 37 1.44 18.49 -0.53
CA PRO A 37 0.88 18.30 0.80
C PRO A 37 -0.65 18.37 0.74
N ASP A 38 -1.31 17.79 1.70
CA ASP A 38 -2.77 17.79 1.86
C ASP A 38 -3.58 17.03 0.79
N LEU A 39 -2.95 16.29 -0.13
CA LEU A 39 -3.65 15.43 -1.08
C LEU A 39 -3.91 14.01 -0.54
N GLY A 40 -3.51 13.74 0.69
CA GLY A 40 -3.63 12.42 1.30
C GLY A 40 -2.93 11.34 0.48
N PRO A 41 -3.48 10.11 0.43
CA PRO A 41 -2.83 8.98 -0.24
C PRO A 41 -2.51 9.21 -1.73
N MET A 42 -3.27 10.06 -2.41
CA MET A 42 -3.04 10.39 -3.83
C MET A 42 -1.71 11.14 -4.01
N GLY A 43 -1.38 12.05 -3.08
CA GLY A 43 -0.10 12.78 -3.07
C GLY A 43 1.09 11.83 -2.92
N GLY A 44 0.99 10.87 -2.00
CA GLY A 44 2.01 9.85 -1.78
C GLY A 44 2.22 8.95 -2.99
N ILE A 45 1.14 8.46 -3.63
CA ILE A 45 1.24 7.64 -4.85
C ILE A 45 1.86 8.44 -5.99
N TYR A 46 1.44 9.70 -6.20
CA TYR A 46 2.01 10.57 -7.22
C TYR A 46 3.52 10.77 -7.00
N SER A 47 3.91 11.17 -5.78
CA SER A 47 5.30 11.43 -5.41
C SER A 47 6.17 10.19 -5.52
N GLY A 48 5.62 9.03 -5.10
CA GLY A 48 6.28 7.74 -5.23
C GLY A 48 6.53 7.36 -6.69
N LEU A 49 5.54 7.50 -7.58
CA LEU A 49 5.67 7.22 -9.01
C LEU A 49 6.64 8.16 -9.71
N MET A 50 6.72 9.42 -9.28
CA MET A 50 7.68 10.37 -9.81
C MET A 50 9.11 10.09 -9.37
N ALA A 51 9.30 9.58 -8.15
CA ALA A 51 10.61 9.30 -7.56
C ALA A 51 11.17 7.93 -7.93
N CYS A 52 10.32 6.90 -8.09
CA CYS A 52 10.77 5.55 -8.39
C CYS A 52 11.37 5.47 -9.81
N LYS A 53 12.39 4.61 -9.99
CA LYS A 53 13.02 4.35 -11.30
C LYS A 53 12.27 3.26 -12.06
N GLU A 54 11.59 2.40 -11.35
CA GLU A 54 10.85 1.25 -11.86
C GLU A 54 9.59 1.69 -12.61
N GLU A 55 9.06 0.82 -13.46
CA GLU A 55 7.84 1.06 -14.26
C GLU A 55 6.56 1.11 -13.42
N ALA A 56 6.61 0.59 -12.19
CA ALA A 56 5.46 0.54 -11.29
C ALA A 56 5.86 0.61 -9.82
N LEU A 57 4.93 1.08 -9.00
CA LEU A 57 5.05 1.20 -7.56
C LEU A 57 4.10 0.24 -6.86
N PHE A 58 4.63 -0.63 -5.98
CA PHE A 58 3.80 -1.35 -5.01
C PHE A 58 3.51 -0.42 -3.83
N VAL A 59 2.26 -0.26 -3.48
CA VAL A 59 1.80 0.61 -2.40
C VAL A 59 1.16 -0.24 -1.31
N THR A 60 1.52 0.02 -0.07
CA THR A 60 0.84 -0.52 1.11
C THR A 60 0.77 0.53 2.22
N ALA A 61 -0.31 0.52 2.99
CA ALA A 61 -0.42 1.36 4.17
C ALA A 61 0.40 0.78 5.34
N CYS A 62 0.90 1.65 6.22
CA CYS A 62 1.72 1.25 7.37
C CYS A 62 0.93 0.56 8.49
N ASP A 63 -0.39 0.62 8.46
CA ASP A 63 -1.33 0.08 9.45
C ASP A 63 -1.93 -1.29 9.07
N MET A 64 -1.33 -2.00 8.12
CA MET A 64 -1.70 -3.36 7.69
C MET A 64 -0.76 -4.43 8.25
N PRO A 65 -0.78 -4.72 9.56
CA PRO A 65 0.22 -5.59 10.20
C PRO A 65 0.12 -7.06 9.83
N LEU A 66 -1.00 -7.49 9.25
CA LEU A 66 -1.23 -8.87 8.83
C LEU A 66 -0.97 -9.10 7.34
N LEU A 67 -0.45 -8.09 6.63
CA LEU A 67 0.04 -8.27 5.27
C LEU A 67 1.15 -9.35 5.27
N ASN A 68 1.04 -10.31 4.37
CA ASN A 68 2.00 -11.40 4.25
C ASN A 68 2.53 -11.50 2.82
N GLN A 69 3.63 -12.23 2.66
CA GLN A 69 4.32 -12.42 1.38
C GLN A 69 3.42 -13.08 0.33
N GLU A 70 2.59 -14.04 0.72
CA GLU A 70 1.65 -14.72 -0.20
C GLU A 70 0.70 -13.72 -0.87
N THR A 71 0.12 -12.80 -0.08
CA THR A 71 -0.74 -11.73 -0.61
C THR A 71 0.02 -10.83 -1.57
N VAL A 72 1.23 -10.43 -1.21
CA VAL A 72 2.11 -9.60 -2.07
C VAL A 72 2.40 -10.32 -3.39
N GLU A 73 2.77 -11.58 -3.36
CA GLU A 73 3.06 -12.39 -4.55
C GLU A 73 1.83 -12.56 -5.46
N ARG A 74 0.64 -12.74 -4.89
CA ARG A 74 -0.62 -12.77 -5.67
C ARG A 74 -0.85 -11.45 -6.40
N ILE A 75 -0.64 -10.31 -5.75
CA ILE A 75 -0.79 -8.99 -6.36
C ILE A 75 0.24 -8.82 -7.49
N LEU A 76 1.49 -9.20 -7.26
CA LEU A 76 2.56 -9.16 -8.25
C LEU A 76 2.25 -10.05 -9.46
N ALA A 77 1.71 -11.25 -9.25
CA ALA A 77 1.37 -12.19 -10.32
C ALA A 77 0.31 -11.61 -11.26
N VAL A 78 -0.77 -11.04 -10.73
CA VAL A 78 -1.83 -10.40 -11.52
C VAL A 78 -1.28 -9.19 -12.28
N TYR A 79 -0.51 -8.32 -11.59
CA TYR A 79 0.11 -7.17 -12.27
C TYR A 79 1.04 -7.59 -13.41
N ARG A 80 1.87 -8.63 -13.22
CA ARG A 80 2.77 -9.11 -14.28
C ARG A 80 2.02 -9.60 -15.51
N ALA A 81 0.86 -10.21 -15.31
CA ALA A 81 0.02 -10.72 -16.40
C ALA A 81 -0.74 -9.61 -17.14
N GLU A 82 -1.27 -8.62 -16.42
CA GLU A 82 -2.21 -7.65 -16.98
C GLU A 82 -1.59 -6.25 -17.21
N LYS A 83 -0.51 -5.91 -16.49
CA LYS A 83 0.19 -4.61 -16.59
C LYS A 83 -0.72 -3.39 -16.37
N LYS A 84 -1.72 -3.54 -15.51
CA LYS A 84 -2.69 -2.49 -15.13
C LYS A 84 -2.58 -2.17 -13.65
N VAL A 85 -3.19 -1.06 -13.24
CA VAL A 85 -3.46 -0.85 -11.81
C VAL A 85 -4.07 -2.11 -11.23
N THR A 86 -3.48 -2.61 -10.16
CA THR A 86 -3.93 -3.85 -9.51
C THR A 86 -4.19 -3.55 -8.05
N VAL A 87 -5.40 -3.75 -7.59
CA VAL A 87 -5.81 -3.49 -6.20
C VAL A 87 -6.52 -4.68 -5.59
N VAL A 88 -6.54 -4.71 -4.28
CA VAL A 88 -7.21 -5.77 -3.51
C VAL A 88 -8.63 -5.35 -3.16
N GLN A 89 -9.54 -6.32 -3.15
CA GLN A 89 -10.90 -6.18 -2.66
C GLN A 89 -11.22 -7.28 -1.64
N THR A 90 -11.92 -6.93 -0.56
CA THR A 90 -12.49 -7.87 0.40
C THR A 90 -13.99 -7.63 0.51
N GLY A 91 -14.80 -8.66 0.25
CA GLY A 91 -16.23 -8.46 0.10
C GLY A 91 -16.56 -7.44 -0.99
N GLN A 92 -17.15 -6.31 -0.61
CA GLN A 92 -17.44 -5.20 -1.53
C GLN A 92 -16.47 -4.01 -1.37
N GLN A 93 -15.50 -4.09 -0.45
CA GLN A 93 -14.58 -3.00 -0.16
C GLN A 93 -13.29 -3.14 -0.95
N ILE A 94 -12.96 -2.13 -1.78
CA ILE A 94 -11.66 -1.99 -2.44
C ILE A 94 -10.67 -1.34 -1.46
N HIS A 95 -9.44 -1.84 -1.46
CA HIS A 95 -8.32 -1.33 -0.65
C HIS A 95 -7.29 -0.65 -1.57
N PRO A 96 -7.44 0.64 -1.87
CA PRO A 96 -6.55 1.33 -2.81
C PRO A 96 -5.13 1.48 -2.27
N LEU A 97 -4.92 1.37 -0.96
CA LEU A 97 -3.59 1.38 -0.34
C LEU A 97 -3.03 -0.04 -0.15
N LEU A 98 -3.47 -0.99 -0.96
CA LEU A 98 -2.83 -2.29 -1.12
C LEU A 98 -2.91 -2.67 -2.60
N GLY A 99 -1.85 -2.38 -3.35
CA GLY A 99 -1.87 -2.63 -4.79
C GLY A 99 -0.65 -2.15 -5.55
N ILE A 100 -0.71 -2.22 -6.86
CA ILE A 100 0.35 -1.78 -7.77
C ILE A 100 -0.18 -0.73 -8.72
N TYR A 101 0.60 0.33 -8.86
CA TYR A 101 0.31 1.48 -9.72
C TYR A 101 1.44 1.64 -10.74
N PRO A 102 1.19 1.41 -12.04
CA PRO A 102 2.16 1.66 -13.10
C PRO A 102 2.30 3.16 -13.40
N LYS A 103 3.45 3.57 -13.96
CA LYS A 103 3.72 4.99 -14.31
C LYS A 103 2.73 5.58 -15.32
N GLU A 104 2.09 4.75 -16.11
CA GLU A 104 1.06 5.15 -17.08
C GLU A 104 -0.13 5.86 -16.44
N VAL A 105 -0.33 5.74 -15.12
CA VAL A 105 -1.42 6.47 -14.44
C VAL A 105 -1.05 7.91 -14.06
N LEU A 106 0.20 8.32 -14.21
CA LEU A 106 0.62 9.69 -13.89
C LEU A 106 -0.18 10.79 -14.61
N PRO A 107 -0.56 10.66 -15.89
CA PRO A 107 -1.42 11.64 -16.54
C PRO A 107 -2.79 11.77 -15.85
N VAL A 108 -3.40 10.65 -15.46
CA VAL A 108 -4.69 10.63 -14.76
C VAL A 108 -4.58 11.29 -13.39
N LEU A 109 -3.51 10.99 -12.64
CA LEU A 109 -3.26 11.64 -11.34
C LEU A 109 -3.08 13.16 -11.50
N LYS A 110 -2.32 13.62 -12.51
CA LYS A 110 -2.14 15.06 -12.79
C LYS A 110 -3.44 15.75 -13.12
N GLU A 111 -4.28 15.15 -13.96
CA GLU A 111 -5.59 15.68 -14.32
C GLU A 111 -6.47 15.82 -13.08
N MET A 112 -6.56 14.79 -12.25
CA MET A 112 -7.36 14.82 -11.02
C MET A 112 -6.86 15.84 -10.01
N ILE A 113 -5.54 16.03 -9.90
CA ILE A 113 -4.95 17.10 -9.06
C ILE A 113 -5.36 18.49 -9.57
N GLN A 114 -5.35 18.71 -10.89
CA GLN A 114 -5.79 19.98 -11.50
C GLN A 114 -7.29 20.22 -11.28
N GLU A 115 -8.10 19.16 -11.35
CA GLU A 115 -9.54 19.20 -11.06
C GLU A 115 -9.85 19.35 -9.56
N LYS A 116 -8.85 19.31 -8.68
CA LYS A 116 -9.00 19.27 -7.23
C LYS A 116 -9.86 18.10 -6.73
N ASN A 117 -9.82 16.99 -7.48
CA ASN A 117 -10.47 15.73 -7.08
C ASN A 117 -9.42 14.76 -6.52
N TYR A 118 -9.36 14.65 -5.20
CA TYR A 118 -8.38 13.82 -4.47
C TYR A 118 -8.97 12.52 -3.95
N ARG A 119 -10.13 12.10 -4.46
CA ARG A 119 -10.81 10.88 -4.01
C ARG A 119 -10.17 9.65 -4.62
N MET A 120 -9.59 8.81 -3.78
CA MET A 120 -8.94 7.56 -4.22
C MET A 120 -9.89 6.65 -5.00
N MET A 121 -11.16 6.56 -4.62
CA MET A 121 -12.12 5.70 -5.33
C MET A 121 -12.44 6.22 -6.74
N ASP A 122 -12.46 7.54 -6.94
CA ASP A 122 -12.64 8.13 -8.28
C ASP A 122 -11.40 7.86 -9.15
N PHE A 123 -10.19 7.94 -8.55
CA PHE A 123 -8.95 7.55 -9.24
C PHE A 123 -8.98 6.08 -9.65
N ILE A 124 -9.33 5.18 -8.75
CA ILE A 124 -9.45 3.75 -9.06
C ILE A 124 -10.45 3.51 -10.20
N ALA A 125 -11.61 4.16 -10.16
CA ALA A 125 -12.62 4.03 -11.21
C ALA A 125 -12.11 4.49 -12.59
N ARG A 126 -11.33 5.59 -12.65
CA ARG A 126 -10.75 6.10 -13.90
C ARG A 126 -9.68 5.16 -14.49
N THR A 127 -8.97 4.40 -13.65
CA THR A 127 -7.87 3.52 -14.09
C THR A 127 -8.33 2.15 -14.58
N LYS A 128 -9.60 1.77 -14.37
CA LYS A 128 -10.15 0.44 -14.72
C LYS A 128 -9.22 -0.69 -14.23
N PRO A 129 -9.03 -0.84 -12.92
CA PRO A 129 -8.03 -1.71 -12.33
C PRO A 129 -8.35 -3.19 -12.55
N SER A 130 -7.31 -4.02 -12.44
CA SER A 130 -7.46 -5.43 -12.09
C SER A 130 -7.74 -5.55 -10.61
N VAL A 131 -8.77 -6.28 -10.24
CA VAL A 131 -9.20 -6.40 -8.84
C VAL A 131 -8.98 -7.84 -8.37
N ILE A 132 -8.23 -7.99 -7.28
CA ILE A 132 -7.96 -9.29 -6.65
C ILE A 132 -8.92 -9.46 -5.47
N GLN A 133 -9.81 -10.43 -5.58
CA GLN A 133 -10.69 -10.78 -4.48
C GLN A 133 -9.92 -11.61 -3.43
N LEU A 134 -9.87 -11.13 -2.19
CA LEU A 134 -9.41 -11.89 -1.04
C LEU A 134 -10.61 -12.35 -0.21
N GLU A 135 -10.73 -13.66 -0.03
CA GLU A 135 -11.79 -14.25 0.81
C GLU A 135 -11.59 -13.93 2.28
N ASN A 136 -10.33 -13.85 2.71
CA ASN A 136 -9.96 -13.55 4.08
C ASN A 136 -9.47 -12.09 4.20
N ASN A 137 -10.18 -11.28 4.99
CA ASN A 137 -9.85 -9.87 5.20
C ASN A 137 -8.65 -9.64 6.16
N LYS A 138 -8.03 -10.69 6.70
CA LYS A 138 -6.93 -10.53 7.66
C LYS A 138 -5.77 -9.71 7.11
N ALA A 139 -5.36 -9.94 5.86
CA ALA A 139 -4.24 -9.22 5.25
C ALA A 139 -4.47 -7.70 5.10
N VAL A 140 -5.73 -7.27 5.03
CA VAL A 140 -6.15 -5.87 4.87
C VAL A 140 -6.70 -5.25 6.16
N TYR A 141 -6.56 -5.95 7.28
CA TYR A 141 -7.05 -5.46 8.57
C TYR A 141 -6.16 -4.31 9.04
N ASN A 142 -6.74 -3.13 9.14
CA ASN A 142 -6.06 -1.95 9.66
C ASN A 142 -6.17 -1.90 11.18
N ILE A 143 -5.07 -1.59 11.86
CA ILE A 143 -5.04 -1.33 13.30
C ILE A 143 -5.07 0.18 13.51
N ASN A 144 -6.20 0.67 14.00
CA ASN A 144 -6.41 2.10 14.27
C ASN A 144 -6.23 2.47 15.75
N THR A 145 -6.14 1.48 16.65
CA THR A 145 -6.04 1.73 18.09
C THR A 145 -5.00 0.86 18.77
N PRO A 146 -4.35 1.34 19.86
CA PRO A 146 -3.44 0.54 20.67
C PRO A 146 -4.08 -0.76 21.22
N LYS A 147 -5.38 -0.74 21.55
CA LYS A 147 -6.12 -1.91 22.03
C LYS A 147 -6.26 -3.00 20.96
N GLU A 148 -6.49 -2.63 19.71
CA GLU A 148 -6.53 -3.57 18.59
C GLU A 148 -5.16 -4.19 18.35
N TYR A 149 -4.09 -3.39 18.50
CA TYR A 149 -2.72 -3.88 18.40
C TYR A 149 -2.39 -4.91 19.49
N GLU A 150 -2.73 -4.64 20.74
CA GLU A 150 -2.50 -5.58 21.85
C GLU A 150 -3.30 -6.87 21.69
N ARG A 151 -4.56 -6.80 21.23
CA ARG A 151 -5.39 -7.97 20.95
C ARG A 151 -4.77 -8.86 19.87
N LEU A 152 -4.31 -8.28 18.78
CA LEU A 152 -3.64 -9.03 17.72
C LEU A 152 -2.29 -9.60 18.16
N ARG A 153 -1.54 -8.88 19.00
CA ARG A 153 -0.30 -9.36 19.58
C ARG A 153 -0.52 -10.59 20.47
N GLY A 154 -1.57 -10.59 21.29
CA GLY A 154 -1.94 -11.75 22.12
C GLY A 154 -2.30 -12.98 21.27
N ASP A 155 -3.02 -12.78 20.16
CA ASP A 155 -3.34 -13.85 19.20
C ASP A 155 -2.09 -14.34 18.44
N TRP A 156 -1.03 -13.56 18.36
CA TRP A 156 0.21 -13.88 17.70
C TRP A 156 1.14 -14.70 18.58
N ASP A 157 1.39 -14.25 19.80
CA ASP A 157 2.21 -14.96 20.80
C ASP A 157 1.61 -16.34 21.12
N GLY A 158 0.28 -16.48 21.03
CA GLY A 158 -0.42 -17.76 21.22
C GLY A 158 -0.26 -18.77 20.07
N ARG A 159 0.25 -18.37 18.90
CA ARG A 159 0.48 -19.27 17.74
C ARG A 159 1.91 -19.79 17.60
N GLU A 160 2.88 -19.07 18.14
CA GLU A 160 4.28 -19.57 18.18
C GLU A 160 4.48 -20.74 19.17
N VAL A 161 3.54 -20.94 20.10
CA VAL A 161 3.64 -22.02 21.10
C VAL A 161 3.04 -23.36 20.63
N LYS A 162 2.50 -23.46 19.40
CA LYS A 162 1.87 -24.70 18.87
C LYS A 162 2.57 -25.33 17.67
N SER A 163 3.86 -25.08 17.50
CA SER A 163 4.67 -25.83 16.53
C SER A 163 5.63 -26.75 17.29
N PHE A 164 5.11 -27.84 17.76
CA PHE A 164 5.87 -29.07 18.03
C PHE A 164 5.15 -30.24 17.38
#